data_2f4ad53a21eec23b0f51289d5f69b9a2
#
_entry.id   2f4ad53a21eec23b0f51289d5f69b9a2
#
_cell.length_a   1.000
_cell.length_b   1.000
_cell.length_c   1.000
_cell.angle_alpha   90.00
_cell.angle_beta   90.00
_cell.angle_gamma   90.00
#
_symmetry.space_group_name_H-M   'P 1'
#
loop_
_entity.id
_entity.type
_entity.pdbx_description
1 polymer ?
#
loop_
_entity_poly.entity_id
_entity_poly.type
_entity_poly.pdbx_seq_one_letter_code
_entity_poly.pdbx_strand_id
1 'polypeptide(L)'
;MAKKDVRDLEVSGKVVFVRCDFNVPHKGATITDNNRIVAAIPTIAELVNKGAKILLTSHLGKIDFKKTPEEIDAMKKKGDLSIIVPELKAQLEKAVGHEVKVTFCPATRGEELANAVKGLNNGEIVLMQNTRYEKGETKNDPELAKEWASLADAYVNDAFGSDHRKHVSTYGVPELLRSEGKPTGVGFLVEKEIVSLGRCVECSEKDHPYVAILGGAKVSDKILVIESLLKKCDKILIGGAMAYTFLKALGHHIGTSLVEDDQLDYAKKIYGSGKIVLPVDNVVAAAYPEDESATGEVVNSDEIPEGMMGLDIGPKTAENYAKIIASAKTVFWNGPMGVSEIPAFANGTIAVCKAAAENEGAFTVIGGGDSAAAAKKLGFASKFSHVSTGGGASLELIQNDGHLPGIDIIEDK
;
A
#
# COMPACT_ATOMS: atom_id res chain seq x y z
N MET A 1 2.78 -15.93 -10.91
CA MET A 1 1.64 -15.07 -10.48
C MET A 1 1.03 -14.22 -11.61
N ALA A 2 1.13 -14.62 -12.87
CA ALA A 2 0.55 -13.83 -13.96
C ALA A 2 -0.98 -13.92 -13.95
N LYS A 3 -1.67 -12.80 -13.82
CA LYS A 3 -3.12 -12.70 -13.85
C LYS A 3 -3.60 -12.09 -15.17
N LYS A 4 -4.79 -12.48 -15.63
CA LYS A 4 -5.44 -11.76 -16.73
C LYS A 4 -5.57 -10.29 -16.37
N ASP A 5 -5.32 -9.43 -17.35
CA ASP A 5 -5.48 -7.99 -17.19
C ASP A 5 -6.52 -7.44 -18.18
N VAL A 6 -6.79 -6.15 -18.09
CA VAL A 6 -7.81 -5.50 -18.92
C VAL A 6 -7.63 -5.71 -20.42
N ARG A 7 -6.38 -5.96 -20.89
CA ARG A 7 -6.09 -6.22 -22.30
C ARG A 7 -6.58 -7.60 -22.75
N ASP A 8 -6.64 -8.54 -21.83
CA ASP A 8 -7.04 -9.93 -22.09
C ASP A 8 -8.57 -10.14 -22.08
N LEU A 9 -9.35 -9.13 -21.69
CA LEU A 9 -10.79 -9.25 -21.50
C LEU A 9 -11.60 -8.77 -22.72
N GLU A 10 -12.59 -9.57 -23.12
CA GLU A 10 -13.57 -9.22 -24.12
C GLU A 10 -14.77 -8.53 -23.44
N VAL A 11 -14.80 -7.19 -23.47
CA VAL A 11 -15.74 -6.39 -22.68
C VAL A 11 -16.65 -5.47 -23.49
N SER A 12 -16.52 -5.45 -24.81
CA SER A 12 -17.36 -4.60 -25.68
C SER A 12 -18.85 -4.88 -25.44
N GLY A 13 -19.60 -3.84 -25.10
CA GLY A 13 -21.02 -3.93 -24.80
C GLY A 13 -21.38 -4.61 -23.48
N LYS A 14 -20.39 -5.03 -22.69
CA LYS A 14 -20.59 -5.69 -21.40
C LYS A 14 -20.47 -4.71 -20.25
N VAL A 15 -21.24 -4.96 -19.19
CA VAL A 15 -21.12 -4.22 -17.95
C VAL A 15 -19.94 -4.77 -17.17
N VAL A 16 -18.94 -3.93 -16.89
CA VAL A 16 -17.76 -4.28 -16.11
C VAL A 16 -17.85 -3.61 -14.75
N PHE A 17 -17.82 -4.42 -13.70
CA PHE A 17 -17.66 -3.93 -12.33
C PHE A 17 -16.16 -3.65 -12.11
N VAL A 18 -15.82 -2.36 -11.96
CA VAL A 18 -14.43 -1.93 -11.79
C VAL A 18 -14.21 -1.43 -10.36
N ARG A 19 -13.30 -2.05 -9.63
CA ARG A 19 -12.94 -1.61 -8.28
C ARG A 19 -11.64 -0.80 -8.34
N CYS A 20 -11.76 0.51 -8.15
CA CYS A 20 -10.63 1.43 -8.05
C CYS A 20 -10.38 1.86 -6.61
N ASP A 21 -9.29 2.59 -6.39
CA ASP A 21 -8.98 3.25 -5.13
C ASP A 21 -8.99 4.77 -5.34
N PHE A 22 -10.10 5.39 -5.00
CA PHE A 22 -10.28 6.85 -5.01
C PHE A 22 -10.30 7.43 -3.59
N ASN A 23 -9.66 6.75 -2.65
CA ASN A 23 -9.52 7.23 -1.28
C ASN A 23 -8.49 8.36 -1.20
N VAL A 24 -8.83 9.48 -1.81
CA VAL A 24 -7.98 10.66 -1.92
C VAL A 24 -8.04 11.54 -0.68
N PRO A 25 -6.95 12.24 -0.34
CA PRO A 25 -7.00 13.30 0.66
C PRO A 25 -7.82 14.48 0.13
N HIS A 26 -8.70 15.01 0.96
CA HIS A 26 -9.58 16.12 0.59
C HIS A 26 -9.98 16.98 1.79
N LYS A 27 -10.38 18.21 1.49
CA LYS A 27 -11.00 19.14 2.45
C LYS A 27 -12.37 19.55 1.90
N GLY A 28 -13.45 19.08 2.53
CA GLY A 28 -14.79 19.22 1.97
C GLY A 28 -14.84 18.57 0.57
N ALA A 29 -15.29 19.31 -0.42
CA ALA A 29 -15.34 18.86 -1.82
C ALA A 29 -14.03 19.08 -2.60
N THR A 30 -13.01 19.67 -1.97
CA THR A 30 -11.73 19.98 -2.64
C THR A 30 -10.73 18.83 -2.44
N ILE A 31 -10.35 18.20 -3.54
CA ILE A 31 -9.31 17.15 -3.55
C ILE A 31 -7.96 17.83 -3.45
N THR A 32 -7.16 17.48 -2.43
CA THR A 32 -5.83 18.06 -2.19
C THR A 32 -4.71 17.30 -2.88
N ASP A 33 -4.94 16.05 -3.28
CA ASP A 33 -4.01 15.22 -4.05
C ASP A 33 -4.82 14.26 -4.92
N ASN A 34 -4.62 14.33 -6.24
CA ASN A 34 -5.35 13.54 -7.23
C ASN A 34 -4.60 12.28 -7.72
N ASN A 35 -3.47 11.95 -7.13
CA ASN A 35 -2.60 10.89 -7.64
C ASN A 35 -3.31 9.53 -7.81
N ARG A 36 -4.21 9.20 -6.89
CA ARG A 36 -4.96 7.94 -6.96
C ARG A 36 -5.94 7.92 -8.13
N ILE A 37 -6.55 9.06 -8.45
CA ILE A 37 -7.43 9.17 -9.62
C ILE A 37 -6.60 9.02 -10.89
N VAL A 38 -5.50 9.76 -11.00
CA VAL A 38 -4.59 9.70 -12.15
C VAL A 38 -4.07 8.27 -12.36
N ALA A 39 -3.72 7.57 -11.28
CA ALA A 39 -3.23 6.19 -11.36
C ALA A 39 -4.27 5.19 -11.90
N ALA A 40 -5.56 5.45 -11.72
CA ALA A 40 -6.64 4.60 -12.21
C ALA A 40 -7.02 4.88 -13.69
N ILE A 41 -6.61 6.00 -14.23
CA ILE A 41 -7.02 6.44 -15.58
C ILE A 41 -6.63 5.45 -16.69
N PRO A 42 -5.40 4.90 -16.74
CA PRO A 42 -5.05 3.95 -17.80
C PRO A 42 -6.01 2.76 -17.91
N THR A 43 -6.40 2.19 -16.80
CA THR A 43 -7.35 1.07 -16.75
C THR A 43 -8.73 1.47 -17.24
N ILE A 44 -9.26 2.58 -16.76
CA ILE A 44 -10.61 3.05 -17.12
C ILE A 44 -10.63 3.47 -18.60
N ALA A 45 -9.60 4.17 -19.06
CA ALA A 45 -9.47 4.58 -20.46
C ALA A 45 -9.43 3.37 -21.42
N GLU A 46 -8.72 2.31 -21.07
CA GLU A 46 -8.68 1.07 -21.85
C GLU A 46 -10.08 0.46 -21.96
N LEU A 47 -10.83 0.41 -20.88
CA LEU A 47 -12.21 -0.11 -20.88
C LEU A 47 -13.16 0.77 -21.70
N VAL A 48 -13.04 2.09 -21.61
CA VAL A 48 -13.79 3.04 -22.44
C VAL A 48 -13.50 2.79 -23.93
N ASN A 49 -12.23 2.68 -24.29
CA ASN A 49 -11.80 2.46 -25.67
C ASN A 49 -12.25 1.09 -26.22
N LYS A 50 -12.41 0.10 -25.36
CA LYS A 50 -12.97 -1.22 -25.72
C LYS A 50 -14.49 -1.23 -25.84
N GLY A 51 -15.16 -0.12 -25.56
CA GLY A 51 -16.62 -0.05 -25.63
C GLY A 51 -17.32 -0.74 -24.46
N ALA A 52 -16.69 -0.86 -23.30
CA ALA A 52 -17.33 -1.40 -22.11
C ALA A 52 -18.34 -0.43 -21.52
N LYS A 53 -19.32 -0.97 -20.80
CA LYS A 53 -20.23 -0.23 -19.91
C LYS A 53 -19.66 -0.35 -18.51
N ILE A 54 -19.34 0.77 -17.86
CA ILE A 54 -18.52 0.75 -16.66
C ILE A 54 -19.32 1.09 -15.41
N LEU A 55 -19.44 0.13 -14.49
CA LEU A 55 -19.87 0.37 -13.11
C LEU A 55 -18.60 0.55 -12.26
N LEU A 56 -18.25 1.80 -12.00
CA LEU A 56 -17.05 2.18 -11.28
C LEU A 56 -17.34 2.29 -9.79
N THR A 57 -16.49 1.69 -8.96
CA THR A 57 -16.67 1.57 -7.52
C THR A 57 -15.39 1.92 -6.79
N SER A 58 -15.54 2.50 -5.61
CA SER A 58 -14.44 2.78 -4.69
C SER A 58 -14.97 3.05 -3.28
N HIS A 59 -14.08 3.01 -2.31
CA HIS A 59 -14.32 3.60 -1.00
C HIS A 59 -13.66 4.99 -0.89
N LEU A 60 -14.14 5.75 0.06
CA LEU A 60 -13.55 7.03 0.47
C LEU A 60 -13.70 7.16 1.99
N GLY A 61 -12.57 7.22 2.70
CA GLY A 61 -12.55 7.26 4.16
C GLY A 61 -13.00 5.95 4.81
N LYS A 62 -13.34 6.04 6.07
CA LYS A 62 -13.77 4.91 6.91
C LYS A 62 -15.11 5.25 7.58
N ILE A 63 -16.00 4.27 7.66
CA ILE A 63 -17.25 4.38 8.39
C ILE A 63 -17.26 3.34 9.50
N ASP A 64 -17.36 3.79 10.74
CA ASP A 64 -17.46 2.93 11.90
C ASP A 64 -18.95 2.82 12.32
N PHE A 65 -19.56 1.70 11.98
CA PHE A 65 -20.97 1.43 12.26
C PHE A 65 -21.27 1.14 13.73
N LYS A 66 -20.25 1.12 14.61
CA LYS A 66 -20.42 1.02 16.07
C LYS A 66 -20.68 2.39 16.71
N LYS A 67 -20.52 3.46 15.96
CA LYS A 67 -20.77 4.83 16.42
C LYS A 67 -22.25 5.18 16.43
N THR A 68 -22.59 6.35 16.96
CA THR A 68 -23.97 6.85 16.96
C THR A 68 -24.48 7.12 15.55
N PRO A 69 -25.83 7.12 15.32
CA PRO A 69 -26.38 7.47 14.01
C PRO A 69 -25.90 8.82 13.47
N GLU A 70 -25.76 9.83 14.34
CA GLU A 70 -25.27 11.16 13.98
C GLU A 70 -23.80 11.14 13.56
N GLU A 71 -22.96 10.38 14.26
CA GLU A 71 -21.55 10.21 13.92
C GLU A 71 -21.38 9.44 12.62
N ILE A 72 -22.18 8.39 12.40
CA ILE A 72 -22.19 7.63 11.13
C ILE A 72 -22.58 8.53 9.97
N ASP A 73 -23.63 9.35 10.14
CA ASP A 73 -24.09 10.28 9.11
C ASP A 73 -23.01 11.31 8.76
N ALA A 74 -22.30 11.83 9.77
CA ALA A 74 -21.17 12.73 9.58
C ALA A 74 -20.02 12.06 8.81
N MET A 75 -19.70 10.80 9.13
CA MET A 75 -18.69 10.03 8.41
C MET A 75 -19.08 9.77 6.95
N LYS A 76 -20.37 9.48 6.70
CA LYS A 76 -20.90 9.33 5.34
C LYS A 76 -20.79 10.63 4.54
N LYS A 77 -21.16 11.76 5.12
CA LYS A 77 -21.02 13.08 4.47
C LYS A 77 -19.57 13.37 4.11
N LYS A 78 -18.63 13.08 5.00
CA LYS A 78 -17.21 13.24 4.76
C LYS A 78 -16.69 12.26 3.68
N GLY A 79 -17.28 11.10 3.57
CA GLY A 79 -16.93 10.06 2.59
C GLY A 79 -17.77 10.10 1.32
N ASP A 80 -18.40 11.21 0.98
CA ASP A 80 -19.21 11.35 -0.24
C ASP A 80 -18.32 11.27 -1.49
N LEU A 81 -18.47 10.18 -2.24
CA LEU A 81 -17.63 9.89 -3.40
C LEU A 81 -17.96 10.78 -4.62
N SER A 82 -19.07 11.52 -4.59
CA SER A 82 -19.44 12.42 -5.69
C SER A 82 -18.38 13.50 -5.98
N ILE A 83 -17.56 13.84 -4.99
CA ILE A 83 -16.48 14.81 -5.16
C ILE A 83 -15.44 14.40 -6.19
N ILE A 84 -15.34 13.11 -6.50
CA ILE A 84 -14.37 12.56 -7.46
C ILE A 84 -14.76 12.86 -8.91
N VAL A 85 -16.04 13.00 -9.20
CA VAL A 85 -16.56 13.03 -10.57
C VAL A 85 -15.93 14.09 -11.47
N PRO A 86 -15.79 15.36 -11.06
CA PRO A 86 -15.20 16.38 -11.95
C PRO A 86 -13.76 16.07 -12.36
N GLU A 87 -12.93 15.67 -11.41
CA GLU A 87 -11.52 15.35 -11.67
C GLU A 87 -11.39 14.07 -12.48
N LEU A 88 -12.15 13.05 -12.16
CA LEU A 88 -12.20 11.79 -12.91
C LEU A 88 -12.56 12.04 -14.38
N LYS A 89 -13.63 12.79 -14.64
CA LYS A 89 -14.08 13.12 -15.99
C LYS A 89 -13.01 13.88 -16.77
N ALA A 90 -12.41 14.91 -16.14
CA ALA A 90 -11.38 15.71 -16.79
C ALA A 90 -10.15 14.89 -17.19
N GLN A 91 -9.66 14.03 -16.29
CA GLN A 91 -8.51 13.17 -16.55
C GLN A 91 -8.82 12.11 -17.63
N LEU A 92 -10.02 11.53 -17.59
CA LEU A 92 -10.43 10.54 -18.60
C LEU A 92 -10.55 11.16 -19.99
N GLU A 93 -11.19 12.30 -20.11
CA GLU A 93 -11.36 12.98 -21.41
C GLU A 93 -10.00 13.39 -21.99
N LYS A 94 -9.07 13.81 -21.16
CA LYS A 94 -7.68 14.07 -21.58
C LYS A 94 -7.00 12.80 -22.11
N ALA A 95 -7.20 11.66 -21.46
CA ALA A 95 -6.56 10.40 -21.83
C ALA A 95 -7.13 9.78 -23.10
N VAL A 96 -8.46 9.83 -23.29
CA VAL A 96 -9.12 9.22 -24.45
C VAL A 96 -9.28 10.16 -25.64
N GLY A 97 -9.16 11.48 -25.43
CA GLY A 97 -9.24 12.48 -26.48
C GLY A 97 -10.67 12.84 -26.97
N HIS A 98 -11.69 12.45 -26.22
CA HIS A 98 -13.08 12.78 -26.52
C HIS A 98 -13.90 12.88 -25.23
N GLU A 99 -15.13 13.39 -25.33
CA GLU A 99 -16.05 13.48 -24.19
C GLU A 99 -16.43 12.08 -23.68
N VAL A 100 -16.44 11.94 -22.35
CA VAL A 100 -16.85 10.71 -21.65
C VAL A 100 -18.00 11.04 -20.71
N LYS A 101 -19.11 10.34 -20.85
CA LYS A 101 -20.24 10.50 -19.93
C LYS A 101 -19.97 9.77 -18.63
N VAL A 102 -19.83 10.52 -17.55
CA VAL A 102 -19.66 10.02 -16.19
C VAL A 102 -20.86 10.46 -15.36
N THR A 103 -21.67 9.51 -14.94
CA THR A 103 -22.85 9.75 -14.11
C THR A 103 -22.60 9.26 -12.70
N PHE A 104 -22.92 10.06 -11.69
CA PHE A 104 -22.86 9.64 -10.31
C PHE A 104 -24.19 9.04 -9.85
N CYS A 105 -24.15 7.85 -9.25
CA CYS A 105 -25.31 7.24 -8.61
C CYS A 105 -25.19 7.36 -7.08
N PRO A 106 -26.10 8.12 -6.41
CA PRO A 106 -26.02 8.30 -4.96
C PRO A 106 -26.42 7.07 -4.15
N ALA A 107 -27.00 6.06 -4.81
CA ALA A 107 -27.34 4.80 -4.17
C ALA A 107 -26.22 3.76 -4.28
N THR A 108 -26.10 2.92 -3.28
CA THR A 108 -25.20 1.78 -3.26
C THR A 108 -25.91 0.44 -3.48
N ARG A 109 -27.22 0.45 -3.51
CA ARG A 109 -28.09 -0.72 -3.69
C ARG A 109 -29.42 -0.32 -4.31
N GLY A 110 -30.17 -1.35 -4.69
CA GLY A 110 -31.57 -1.23 -5.04
C GLY A 110 -31.82 -0.77 -6.48
N GLU A 111 -33.05 -0.36 -6.69
CA GLU A 111 -33.58 -0.07 -8.03
C GLU A 111 -32.90 1.11 -8.70
N GLU A 112 -32.55 2.14 -7.95
CA GLU A 112 -31.86 3.32 -8.47
C GLU A 112 -30.50 2.95 -9.07
N LEU A 113 -29.71 2.13 -8.37
CA LEU A 113 -28.43 1.64 -8.88
C LEU A 113 -28.63 0.73 -10.09
N ALA A 114 -29.57 -0.20 -10.02
CA ALA A 114 -29.87 -1.12 -11.12
C ALA A 114 -30.28 -0.37 -12.39
N ASN A 115 -31.11 0.64 -12.27
CA ASN A 115 -31.56 1.46 -13.39
C ASN A 115 -30.41 2.32 -13.97
N ALA A 116 -29.56 2.87 -13.13
CA ALA A 116 -28.38 3.61 -13.58
C ALA A 116 -27.45 2.72 -14.43
N VAL A 117 -27.23 1.48 -14.01
CA VAL A 117 -26.41 0.51 -14.76
C VAL A 117 -27.08 0.08 -16.07
N LYS A 118 -28.39 -0.19 -16.06
CA LYS A 118 -29.14 -0.55 -17.26
C LYS A 118 -29.13 0.56 -18.31
N GLY A 119 -29.06 1.81 -17.89
CA GLY A 119 -29.04 2.97 -18.78
C GLY A 119 -27.69 3.24 -19.44
N LEU A 120 -26.64 2.48 -19.13
CA LEU A 120 -25.34 2.67 -19.71
C LEU A 120 -25.28 2.28 -21.18
N ASN A 121 -24.65 3.13 -21.99
CA ASN A 121 -24.22 2.81 -23.34
C ASN A 121 -22.71 2.47 -23.33
N ASN A 122 -22.23 1.93 -24.45
CA ASN A 122 -20.84 1.59 -24.62
C ASN A 122 -19.93 2.81 -24.39
N GLY A 123 -18.91 2.66 -23.55
CA GLY A 123 -17.97 3.72 -23.22
C GLY A 123 -18.46 4.69 -22.13
N GLU A 124 -19.65 4.49 -21.59
CA GLU A 124 -20.17 5.32 -20.51
C GLU A 124 -19.86 4.73 -19.13
N ILE A 125 -19.85 5.60 -18.13
CA ILE A 125 -19.48 5.27 -16.75
C ILE A 125 -20.59 5.71 -15.79
N VAL A 126 -20.95 4.82 -14.87
CA VAL A 126 -21.66 5.15 -13.64
C VAL A 126 -20.68 4.95 -12.48
N LEU A 127 -20.43 6.02 -11.71
CA LEU A 127 -19.73 5.94 -10.43
C LEU A 127 -20.76 5.75 -9.33
N MET A 128 -20.72 4.60 -8.66
CA MET A 128 -21.58 4.31 -7.50
C MET A 128 -21.05 5.05 -6.27
N GLN A 129 -21.94 5.44 -5.36
CA GLN A 129 -21.58 6.00 -4.05
C GLN A 129 -20.65 5.05 -3.27
N ASN A 130 -19.89 5.61 -2.36
CA ASN A 130 -18.90 4.95 -1.51
C ASN A 130 -19.35 3.55 -1.07
N THR A 131 -18.57 2.53 -1.45
CA THR A 131 -18.87 1.12 -1.13
C THR A 131 -18.99 0.88 0.37
N ARG A 132 -18.27 1.65 1.18
CA ARG A 132 -18.29 1.53 2.65
C ARG A 132 -19.53 2.14 3.31
N TYR A 133 -20.43 2.75 2.55
CA TYR A 133 -21.77 3.08 3.05
C TYR A 133 -22.55 1.80 3.38
N GLU A 134 -22.21 0.69 2.72
CA GLU A 134 -22.77 -0.62 3.04
C GLU A 134 -21.98 -1.28 4.18
N LYS A 135 -22.67 -1.57 5.28
CA LYS A 135 -22.06 -2.25 6.43
C LYS A 135 -21.48 -3.60 6.08
N GLY A 136 -22.07 -4.30 5.10
CA GLY A 136 -21.66 -5.61 4.66
C GLY A 136 -20.39 -5.61 3.78
N GLU A 137 -19.96 -4.48 3.25
CA GLU A 137 -18.81 -4.41 2.34
C GLU A 137 -17.56 -5.03 2.96
N THR A 138 -17.14 -4.56 4.14
CA THR A 138 -15.93 -5.03 4.82
C THR A 138 -16.07 -6.42 5.45
N LYS A 139 -17.28 -6.94 5.50
CA LYS A 139 -17.60 -8.27 6.06
C LYS A 139 -17.79 -9.33 4.99
N ASN A 140 -17.62 -8.97 3.73
CA ASN A 140 -17.90 -9.85 2.59
C ASN A 140 -19.30 -10.46 2.64
N ASP A 141 -20.31 -9.62 2.89
CA ASP A 141 -21.71 -10.06 3.02
C ASP A 141 -22.21 -10.75 1.75
N PRO A 142 -22.72 -11.99 1.83
CA PRO A 142 -23.13 -12.77 0.66
C PRO A 142 -24.28 -12.14 -0.13
N GLU A 143 -25.25 -11.53 0.52
CA GLU A 143 -26.41 -10.91 -0.14
C GLU A 143 -26.01 -9.66 -0.90
N LEU A 144 -25.13 -8.83 -0.33
CA LEU A 144 -24.57 -7.66 -1.01
C LEU A 144 -23.73 -8.11 -2.22
N ALA A 145 -22.93 -9.15 -2.08
CA ALA A 145 -22.14 -9.69 -3.16
C ALA A 145 -23.02 -10.17 -4.33
N LYS A 146 -24.11 -10.87 -4.04
CA LYS A 146 -25.08 -11.31 -5.05
C LYS A 146 -25.72 -10.14 -5.79
N GLU A 147 -26.14 -9.11 -5.04
CA GLU A 147 -26.77 -7.93 -5.62
C GLU A 147 -25.81 -7.22 -6.57
N TRP A 148 -24.58 -6.92 -6.13
CA TRP A 148 -23.60 -6.25 -6.98
C TRP A 148 -23.14 -7.11 -8.16
N ALA A 149 -22.90 -8.41 -7.95
CA ALA A 149 -22.51 -9.31 -9.03
C ALA A 149 -23.60 -9.42 -10.11
N SER A 150 -24.88 -9.37 -9.72
CA SER A 150 -26.00 -9.45 -10.66
C SER A 150 -26.03 -8.28 -11.67
N LEU A 151 -25.36 -7.18 -11.37
CA LEU A 151 -25.32 -5.99 -12.21
C LEU A 151 -24.25 -6.09 -13.31
N ALA A 152 -23.34 -7.06 -13.24
CA ALA A 152 -22.14 -7.08 -14.06
C ALA A 152 -21.96 -8.35 -14.88
N ASP A 153 -21.26 -8.21 -16.00
CA ASP A 153 -20.88 -9.30 -16.92
C ASP A 153 -19.39 -9.64 -16.80
N ALA A 154 -18.61 -8.76 -16.20
CA ALA A 154 -17.17 -8.90 -16.03
C ALA A 154 -16.69 -8.09 -14.82
N TYR A 155 -15.46 -8.37 -14.36
CA TYR A 155 -14.87 -7.71 -13.19
C TYR A 155 -13.42 -7.31 -13.46
N VAL A 156 -13.06 -6.12 -12.99
CA VAL A 156 -11.67 -5.62 -13.00
C VAL A 156 -11.31 -5.06 -11.62
N ASN A 157 -10.19 -5.53 -11.08
CA ASN A 157 -9.61 -5.05 -9.83
C ASN A 157 -8.42 -4.12 -10.11
N ASP A 158 -8.55 -2.85 -9.72
CA ASP A 158 -7.45 -1.88 -9.79
C ASP A 158 -7.21 -1.18 -8.45
N ALA A 159 -7.46 -1.89 -7.35
CA ALA A 159 -7.41 -1.38 -5.98
C ALA A 159 -6.49 -2.23 -5.09
N PHE A 160 -5.20 -2.30 -5.43
CA PHE A 160 -4.22 -3.14 -4.76
C PHE A 160 -4.20 -2.97 -3.24
N GLY A 161 -4.32 -1.75 -2.72
CA GLY A 161 -4.33 -1.47 -1.29
C GLY A 161 -5.46 -2.14 -0.50
N SER A 162 -6.51 -2.60 -1.17
CA SER A 162 -7.64 -3.30 -0.55
C SER A 162 -7.62 -4.83 -0.76
N ASP A 163 -6.64 -5.35 -1.50
CA ASP A 163 -6.61 -6.75 -1.92
C ASP A 163 -6.21 -7.75 -0.84
N HIS A 164 -5.67 -7.25 0.27
CA HIS A 164 -5.29 -8.08 1.42
C HIS A 164 -6.49 -8.45 2.33
N ARG A 165 -7.68 -7.95 2.03
CA ARG A 165 -8.91 -8.24 2.78
C ARG A 165 -9.99 -8.80 1.87
N LYS A 166 -10.80 -9.72 2.41
CA LYS A 166 -12.00 -10.23 1.73
C LYS A 166 -13.14 -9.24 1.93
N HIS A 167 -13.23 -8.23 1.08
CA HIS A 167 -14.37 -7.33 1.00
C HIS A 167 -15.30 -7.74 -0.15
N VAL A 168 -16.54 -7.30 -0.14
CA VAL A 168 -17.48 -7.62 -1.22
C VAL A 168 -16.95 -7.14 -2.57
N SER A 169 -16.50 -5.89 -2.64
CA SER A 169 -16.06 -5.27 -3.90
C SER A 169 -14.72 -5.81 -4.44
N THR A 170 -13.89 -6.43 -3.62
CA THR A 170 -12.58 -6.96 -4.01
C THR A 170 -12.54 -8.48 -4.08
N TYR A 171 -13.46 -9.17 -3.41
CA TYR A 171 -13.47 -10.64 -3.31
C TYR A 171 -14.83 -11.24 -3.61
N GLY A 172 -15.90 -10.83 -2.93
CA GLY A 172 -17.21 -11.46 -3.06
C GLY A 172 -17.80 -11.34 -4.46
N VAL A 173 -17.71 -10.18 -5.09
CA VAL A 173 -18.19 -9.96 -6.47
C VAL A 173 -17.40 -10.79 -7.46
N PRO A 174 -16.06 -10.72 -7.53
CA PRO A 174 -15.32 -11.54 -8.48
C PRO A 174 -15.45 -13.05 -8.23
N GLU A 175 -15.60 -13.49 -6.98
CA GLU A 175 -15.84 -14.89 -6.67
C GLU A 175 -17.13 -15.40 -7.35
N LEU A 176 -18.22 -14.65 -7.22
CA LEU A 176 -19.50 -15.02 -7.84
C LEU A 176 -19.45 -14.96 -9.37
N LEU A 177 -18.89 -13.88 -9.94
CA LEU A 177 -18.75 -13.76 -11.38
C LEU A 177 -17.92 -14.88 -11.98
N ARG A 178 -16.82 -15.23 -11.31
CA ARG A 178 -15.97 -16.33 -11.74
C ARG A 178 -16.69 -17.69 -11.66
N SER A 179 -17.49 -17.91 -10.62
CA SER A 179 -18.31 -19.13 -10.49
C SER A 179 -19.35 -19.27 -11.59
N GLU A 180 -19.78 -18.14 -12.18
CA GLU A 180 -20.72 -18.09 -13.30
C GLU A 180 -20.02 -18.15 -14.66
N GLY A 181 -18.69 -18.33 -14.69
CA GLY A 181 -17.91 -18.34 -15.93
C GLY A 181 -17.71 -16.98 -16.57
N LYS A 182 -17.98 -15.89 -15.84
CA LYS A 182 -17.77 -14.53 -16.31
C LYS A 182 -16.32 -14.09 -16.11
N PRO A 183 -15.75 -13.30 -17.06
CA PRO A 183 -14.34 -12.96 -17.02
C PRO A 183 -13.98 -12.02 -15.87
N THR A 184 -12.80 -12.26 -15.27
CA THR A 184 -12.20 -11.42 -14.26
C THR A 184 -10.76 -11.06 -14.65
N GLY A 185 -10.32 -9.88 -14.31
CA GLY A 185 -8.97 -9.42 -14.60
C GLY A 185 -8.52 -8.34 -13.62
N VAL A 186 -7.24 -8.01 -13.69
CA VAL A 186 -6.66 -6.88 -12.95
C VAL A 186 -6.50 -5.67 -13.87
N GLY A 187 -6.52 -4.49 -13.28
CA GLY A 187 -6.12 -3.26 -13.97
C GLY A 187 -4.61 -3.14 -14.07
N PHE A 188 -4.14 -2.10 -14.77
CA PHE A 188 -2.71 -1.85 -14.97
C PHE A 188 -1.98 -1.53 -13.67
N LEU A 189 -2.63 -0.87 -12.72
CA LEU A 189 -2.05 -0.56 -11.42
C LEU A 189 -1.75 -1.86 -10.65
N VAL A 190 -2.72 -2.74 -10.52
CA VAL A 190 -2.57 -4.02 -9.83
C VAL A 190 -1.57 -4.93 -10.56
N GLU A 191 -1.60 -4.96 -11.88
CA GLU A 191 -0.62 -5.71 -12.67
C GLU A 191 0.82 -5.27 -12.37
N LYS A 192 1.07 -3.96 -12.34
CA LYS A 192 2.38 -3.42 -12.00
C LYS A 192 2.82 -3.80 -10.59
N GLU A 193 1.90 -3.78 -9.63
CA GLU A 193 2.16 -4.22 -8.25
C GLU A 193 2.55 -5.71 -8.21
N ILE A 194 1.79 -6.57 -8.87
CA ILE A 194 2.05 -8.01 -8.92
C ILE A 194 3.42 -8.29 -9.53
N VAL A 195 3.73 -7.68 -10.65
CA VAL A 195 5.02 -7.87 -11.36
C VAL A 195 6.18 -7.37 -10.51
N SER A 196 6.06 -6.16 -9.96
CA SER A 196 7.14 -5.52 -9.20
C SER A 196 7.40 -6.19 -7.86
N LEU A 197 6.35 -6.43 -7.08
CA LEU A 197 6.46 -7.12 -5.79
C LEU A 197 6.78 -8.61 -5.97
N GLY A 198 6.33 -9.21 -7.07
CA GLY A 198 6.66 -10.59 -7.41
C GLY A 198 8.16 -10.82 -7.54
N ARG A 199 8.92 -9.85 -8.02
CA ARG A 199 10.39 -9.91 -8.05
C ARG A 199 11.01 -9.91 -6.65
N CYS A 200 10.34 -9.33 -5.66
CA CYS A 200 10.76 -9.38 -4.27
C CYS A 200 10.36 -10.70 -3.58
N VAL A 201 9.37 -11.40 -4.10
CA VAL A 201 8.92 -12.71 -3.60
C VAL A 201 9.72 -13.84 -4.22
N GLU A 202 9.90 -13.82 -5.55
CA GLU A 202 10.58 -14.86 -6.34
C GLU A 202 11.90 -14.30 -6.88
N CYS A 203 12.87 -14.13 -5.97
CA CYS A 203 14.19 -13.60 -6.32
C CYS A 203 15.06 -14.73 -6.86
N SER A 204 15.58 -14.56 -8.09
CA SER A 204 16.49 -15.52 -8.70
C SER A 204 17.94 -15.26 -8.30
N GLU A 205 18.86 -16.18 -8.57
CA GLU A 205 20.28 -16.03 -8.21
C GLU A 205 20.91 -14.71 -8.72
N LYS A 206 20.55 -14.28 -9.94
CA LYS A 206 21.05 -13.03 -10.53
C LYS A 206 20.55 -11.76 -9.83
N ASP A 207 19.48 -11.87 -9.03
CA ASP A 207 18.84 -10.76 -8.34
C ASP A 207 19.41 -10.56 -6.92
N HIS A 208 20.35 -11.41 -6.52
CA HIS A 208 21.11 -11.27 -5.27
C HIS A 208 22.37 -10.43 -5.45
N PRO A 209 22.85 -9.69 -4.44
CA PRO A 209 22.32 -9.64 -3.08
C PRO A 209 20.95 -8.98 -2.99
N TYR A 210 20.05 -9.61 -2.25
CA TYR A 210 18.75 -9.06 -1.93
C TYR A 210 18.78 -8.46 -0.51
N VAL A 211 18.58 -7.16 -0.42
CA VAL A 211 18.61 -6.41 0.84
C VAL A 211 17.23 -5.86 1.15
N ALA A 212 16.71 -6.22 2.32
CA ALA A 212 15.49 -5.61 2.85
C ALA A 212 15.86 -4.55 3.91
N ILE A 213 15.11 -3.45 3.93
CA ILE A 213 15.25 -2.37 4.90
C ILE A 213 13.93 -2.25 5.62
N LEU A 214 13.92 -2.56 6.91
CA LEU A 214 12.71 -2.53 7.74
C LEU A 214 12.86 -1.51 8.86
N GLY A 215 11.93 -0.57 8.92
CA GLY A 215 11.77 0.37 10.02
C GLY A 215 10.39 0.24 10.65
N GLY A 216 10.16 1.01 11.71
CA GLY A 216 8.91 1.01 12.44
C GLY A 216 9.10 0.85 13.94
N ALA A 217 7.98 0.87 14.67
CA ALA A 217 8.02 0.89 16.12
C ALA A 217 8.09 -0.49 16.77
N LYS A 218 7.45 -1.49 16.17
CA LYS A 218 7.22 -2.80 16.80
C LYS A 218 7.69 -3.97 15.95
N VAL A 219 8.45 -4.86 16.56
CA VAL A 219 8.82 -6.17 16.00
C VAL A 219 7.58 -7.02 15.77
N SER A 220 6.65 -7.03 16.74
CA SER A 220 5.43 -7.82 16.70
C SER A 220 4.56 -7.56 15.46
N ASP A 221 4.57 -6.35 14.94
CA ASP A 221 3.80 -5.98 13.74
C ASP A 221 4.42 -6.53 12.44
N LYS A 222 5.69 -6.97 12.50
CA LYS A 222 6.46 -7.37 11.33
C LYS A 222 6.99 -8.81 11.37
N ILE A 223 6.58 -9.60 12.35
CA ILE A 223 7.09 -10.98 12.53
C ILE A 223 6.95 -11.80 11.25
N LEU A 224 5.76 -11.80 10.65
CA LEU A 224 5.50 -12.63 9.47
C LEU A 224 6.32 -12.19 8.24
N VAL A 225 6.45 -10.89 8.04
CA VAL A 225 7.27 -10.39 6.93
C VAL A 225 8.75 -10.63 7.17
N ILE A 226 9.22 -10.49 8.42
CA ILE A 226 10.61 -10.81 8.78
C ILE A 226 10.91 -12.28 8.51
N GLU A 227 10.06 -13.20 8.95
CA GLU A 227 10.22 -14.63 8.71
C GLU A 227 10.25 -14.99 7.23
N SER A 228 9.40 -14.37 6.42
CA SER A 228 9.42 -14.54 4.97
C SER A 228 10.72 -14.00 4.34
N LEU A 229 11.14 -12.80 4.75
CA LEU A 229 12.36 -12.17 4.22
C LEU A 229 13.64 -12.91 4.65
N LEU A 230 13.67 -13.52 5.84
CA LEU A 230 14.82 -14.33 6.27
C LEU A 230 15.09 -15.51 5.33
N LYS A 231 14.07 -16.01 4.66
CA LYS A 231 14.19 -17.11 3.68
C LYS A 231 14.69 -16.63 2.31
N LYS A 232 14.56 -15.33 2.02
CA LYS A 232 14.75 -14.76 0.68
C LYS A 232 15.92 -13.80 0.58
N CYS A 233 16.12 -12.97 1.63
CA CYS A 233 17.13 -11.91 1.65
C CYS A 233 18.50 -12.42 2.08
N ASP A 234 19.52 -11.68 1.64
CA ASP A 234 20.89 -11.86 2.14
C ASP A 234 21.13 -11.03 3.40
N LYS A 235 20.54 -9.84 3.47
CA LYS A 235 20.60 -8.94 4.62
C LYS A 235 19.26 -8.26 4.86
N ILE A 236 18.95 -8.05 6.14
CA ILE A 236 17.81 -7.26 6.61
C ILE A 236 18.37 -6.16 7.50
N LEU A 237 18.25 -4.91 7.05
CA LEU A 237 18.70 -3.73 7.77
C LEU A 237 17.56 -3.22 8.65
N ILE A 238 17.77 -3.19 9.95
CA ILE A 238 16.75 -2.79 10.92
C ILE A 238 16.97 -1.35 11.35
N GLY A 239 15.90 -0.56 11.36
CA GLY A 239 15.85 0.80 11.87
C GLY A 239 14.54 1.07 12.60
N GLY A 240 14.34 2.32 13.00
CA GLY A 240 13.19 2.70 13.81
C GLY A 240 13.26 2.14 15.23
N ALA A 241 12.18 2.32 15.99
CA ALA A 241 12.15 1.91 17.39
C ALA A 241 12.25 0.39 17.60
N MET A 242 11.86 -0.40 16.61
CA MET A 242 12.00 -1.86 16.67
C MET A 242 13.47 -2.31 16.84
N ALA A 243 14.44 -1.49 16.44
CA ALA A 243 15.86 -1.80 16.64
C ALA A 243 16.23 -1.95 18.10
N TYR A 244 15.59 -1.21 19.01
CA TYR A 244 15.91 -1.23 20.43
C TYR A 244 15.46 -2.52 21.11
N THR A 245 14.44 -3.17 20.63
CA THR A 245 14.06 -4.52 21.06
C THR A 245 15.18 -5.52 20.74
N PHE A 246 15.77 -5.46 19.55
CA PHE A 246 16.92 -6.27 19.18
C PHE A 246 18.15 -5.95 20.04
N LEU A 247 18.46 -4.66 20.24
CA LEU A 247 19.62 -4.24 21.01
C LEU A 247 19.51 -4.71 22.46
N LYS A 248 18.34 -4.56 23.10
CA LYS A 248 18.10 -5.06 24.45
C LYS A 248 18.21 -6.59 24.52
N ALA A 249 17.71 -7.30 23.52
CA ALA A 249 17.83 -8.76 23.44
C ALA A 249 19.29 -9.23 23.43
N LEU A 250 20.19 -8.42 22.88
CA LEU A 250 21.63 -8.68 22.85
C LEU A 250 22.38 -8.20 24.10
N GLY A 251 21.69 -7.67 25.12
CA GLY A 251 22.26 -7.21 26.35
C GLY A 251 22.71 -5.75 26.37
N HIS A 252 22.39 -4.96 25.35
CA HIS A 252 22.72 -3.54 25.31
C HIS A 252 21.77 -2.71 26.17
N HIS A 253 22.30 -1.61 26.73
CA HIS A 253 21.50 -0.61 27.43
C HIS A 253 20.79 0.30 26.41
N ILE A 254 19.48 0.43 26.51
CA ILE A 254 18.66 1.20 25.55
C ILE A 254 18.02 2.45 26.17
N GLY A 255 18.35 2.78 27.44
CA GLY A 255 17.76 3.92 28.14
C GLY A 255 16.25 3.81 28.23
N THR A 256 15.54 4.89 27.86
CA THR A 256 14.06 4.95 27.81
C THR A 256 13.49 4.67 26.43
N SER A 257 14.28 4.11 25.51
CA SER A 257 13.83 3.75 24.15
C SER A 257 12.62 2.82 24.19
N LEU A 258 11.75 2.96 23.20
CA LEU A 258 10.61 2.03 23.02
C LEU A 258 11.13 0.60 22.88
N VAL A 259 10.49 -0.33 23.56
CA VAL A 259 10.88 -1.74 23.56
C VAL A 259 9.67 -2.64 23.77
N GLU A 260 9.71 -3.81 23.15
CA GLU A 260 8.76 -4.89 23.39
C GLU A 260 9.46 -6.01 24.17
N ASP A 261 9.33 -5.99 25.50
CA ASP A 261 9.99 -6.97 26.37
C ASP A 261 9.53 -8.42 26.14
N ASP A 262 8.30 -8.60 25.67
CA ASP A 262 7.75 -9.91 25.29
C ASP A 262 8.31 -10.45 23.96
N GLN A 263 9.05 -9.64 23.19
CA GLN A 263 9.65 -10.01 21.91
C GLN A 263 11.17 -10.22 21.96
N LEU A 264 11.79 -10.11 23.15
CA LEU A 264 13.25 -10.22 23.29
C LEU A 264 13.78 -11.59 22.84
N ASP A 265 13.13 -12.68 23.25
CA ASP A 265 13.54 -14.04 22.87
C ASP A 265 13.43 -14.25 21.37
N TYR A 266 12.36 -13.76 20.76
CA TYR A 266 12.16 -13.82 19.33
C TYR A 266 13.23 -13.01 18.57
N ALA A 267 13.47 -11.78 18.99
CA ALA A 267 14.49 -10.91 18.39
C ALA A 267 15.89 -11.56 18.45
N LYS A 268 16.26 -12.15 19.58
CA LYS A 268 17.51 -12.87 19.74
C LYS A 268 17.61 -14.08 18.80
N LYS A 269 16.53 -14.84 18.67
CA LYS A 269 16.46 -16.00 17.77
C LYS A 269 16.71 -15.61 16.32
N ILE A 270 16.00 -14.59 15.81
CA ILE A 270 16.13 -14.20 14.40
C ILE A 270 17.46 -13.50 14.11
N TYR A 271 18.03 -12.78 15.09
CA TYR A 271 19.39 -12.24 14.99
C TYR A 271 20.42 -13.35 14.78
N GLY A 272 20.20 -14.51 15.37
CA GLY A 272 21.05 -15.70 15.21
C GLY A 272 21.11 -16.24 13.78
N SER A 273 20.22 -15.81 12.89
CA SER A 273 20.27 -16.17 11.45
C SER A 273 21.50 -15.63 10.72
N GLY A 274 22.17 -14.61 11.27
CA GLY A 274 23.31 -13.94 10.67
C GLY A 274 22.94 -12.94 9.57
N LYS A 275 21.64 -12.75 9.30
CA LYS A 275 21.14 -11.85 8.23
C LYS A 275 20.72 -10.47 8.74
N ILE A 276 20.43 -10.35 10.03
CA ILE A 276 19.97 -9.10 10.64
C ILE A 276 21.15 -8.16 10.88
N VAL A 277 21.04 -6.94 10.38
CA VAL A 277 22.02 -5.87 10.61
C VAL A 277 21.37 -4.81 11.49
N LEU A 278 22.01 -4.51 12.62
CA LEU A 278 21.51 -3.56 13.60
C LEU A 278 22.31 -2.25 13.61
N PRO A 279 21.73 -1.15 14.09
CA PRO A 279 22.46 0.09 14.28
C PRO A 279 23.65 -0.07 15.23
N VAL A 280 24.77 0.54 14.88
CA VAL A 280 25.98 0.62 15.74
C VAL A 280 26.03 1.94 16.50
N ASP A 281 25.29 2.93 16.06
CA ASP A 281 25.09 4.21 16.72
C ASP A 281 23.67 4.71 16.52
N ASN A 282 23.24 5.63 17.36
CA ASN A 282 21.88 6.18 17.33
C ASN A 282 21.91 7.67 17.61
N VAL A 283 20.90 8.37 17.14
CA VAL A 283 20.59 9.73 17.56
C VAL A 283 19.55 9.66 18.66
N VAL A 284 19.87 10.21 19.82
CA VAL A 284 19.05 10.11 21.04
C VAL A 284 18.65 11.48 21.57
N ALA A 285 17.57 11.52 22.33
CA ALA A 285 17.12 12.69 23.08
C ALA A 285 16.46 12.26 24.39
N ALA A 286 16.30 13.21 25.33
CA ALA A 286 15.72 12.94 26.63
C ALA A 286 14.20 12.66 26.58
N ALA A 287 13.52 13.12 25.52
CA ALA A 287 12.07 12.95 25.33
C ALA A 287 11.72 12.79 23.86
N TYR A 288 10.55 12.23 23.59
CA TYR A 288 10.00 12.20 22.25
C TYR A 288 9.80 13.63 21.74
N PRO A 289 10.19 13.93 20.48
CA PRO A 289 10.12 15.30 19.97
C PRO A 289 8.68 15.82 19.86
N GLU A 290 8.47 17.05 20.31
CA GLU A 290 7.17 17.73 20.23
C GLU A 290 7.00 18.52 18.94
N ASP A 291 8.11 19.05 18.41
CA ASP A 291 8.12 19.86 17.18
C ASP A 291 9.45 19.76 16.42
N GLU A 292 9.54 20.49 15.31
CA GLU A 292 10.69 20.48 14.41
C GLU A 292 11.97 21.11 15.02
N SER A 293 11.86 21.79 16.16
CA SER A 293 13.01 22.41 16.85
C SER A 293 13.81 21.43 17.72
N ALA A 294 13.29 20.22 17.91
CA ALA A 294 13.96 19.20 18.71
C ALA A 294 15.36 18.89 18.17
N THR A 295 16.28 18.63 19.09
CA THR A 295 17.66 18.28 18.79
C THR A 295 18.01 16.95 19.42
N GLY A 296 19.03 16.29 18.89
CA GLY A 296 19.52 15.01 19.42
C GLY A 296 21.03 14.98 19.45
N GLU A 297 21.55 13.96 20.12
CA GLU A 297 22.98 13.68 20.16
C GLU A 297 23.28 12.26 19.72
N VAL A 298 24.48 12.05 19.16
CA VAL A 298 24.91 10.74 18.66
C VAL A 298 25.57 9.96 19.79
N VAL A 299 25.11 8.72 19.99
CA VAL A 299 25.69 7.78 20.95
C VAL A 299 25.89 6.41 20.32
N ASN A 300 26.80 5.60 20.86
CA ASN A 300 26.95 4.21 20.43
C ASN A 300 25.74 3.37 20.87
N SER A 301 25.38 2.36 20.08
CA SER A 301 24.20 1.51 20.34
C SER A 301 24.33 0.60 21.57
N ASP A 302 25.54 0.33 22.02
CA ASP A 302 25.81 -0.50 23.21
C ASP A 302 25.61 0.26 24.51
N GLU A 303 25.61 1.58 24.49
CA GLU A 303 25.55 2.43 25.69
C GLU A 303 24.65 3.64 25.51
N ILE A 304 23.36 3.45 25.22
CA ILE A 304 22.39 4.55 25.23
C ILE A 304 22.21 4.98 26.70
N PRO A 305 22.47 6.27 27.04
CA PRO A 305 22.43 6.73 28.41
C PRO A 305 21.06 6.54 29.08
N GLU A 306 21.08 6.34 30.39
CA GLU A 306 19.85 6.33 31.18
C GLU A 306 19.11 7.66 31.01
N GLY A 307 17.79 7.60 30.87
CA GLY A 307 16.97 8.79 30.62
C GLY A 307 16.94 9.29 29.17
N MET A 308 17.68 8.65 28.28
CA MET A 308 17.70 8.98 26.85
C MET A 308 17.00 7.90 26.04
N MET A 309 16.33 8.31 24.95
CA MET A 309 15.69 7.40 24.02
C MET A 309 16.27 7.55 22.62
N GLY A 310 16.39 6.44 21.90
CA GLY A 310 16.79 6.43 20.50
C GLY A 310 15.65 6.89 19.60
N LEU A 311 15.95 7.77 18.65
CA LEU A 311 14.98 8.39 17.76
C LEU A 311 15.38 8.33 16.29
N ASP A 312 16.61 7.91 15.98
CA ASP A 312 17.09 7.64 14.62
C ASP A 312 18.34 6.77 14.69
N ILE A 313 18.69 6.14 13.58
CA ILE A 313 20.02 5.55 13.40
C ILE A 313 21.07 6.66 13.33
N GLY A 314 22.26 6.36 13.80
CA GLY A 314 23.36 7.33 13.77
C GLY A 314 24.10 7.39 12.45
N PRO A 315 25.06 8.31 12.30
CA PRO A 315 25.77 8.52 11.04
C PRO A 315 26.66 7.34 10.62
N LYS A 316 27.27 6.61 11.55
CA LYS A 316 28.04 5.40 11.22
C LYS A 316 27.15 4.28 10.71
N THR A 317 25.97 4.10 11.31
CA THR A 317 24.95 3.15 10.84
C THR A 317 24.46 3.53 9.45
N ALA A 318 24.15 4.80 9.25
CA ALA A 318 23.70 5.31 7.95
C ALA A 318 24.73 5.04 6.84
N GLU A 319 26.00 5.29 7.11
CA GLU A 319 27.08 4.99 6.17
C GLU A 319 27.21 3.49 5.89
N ASN A 320 27.15 2.65 6.92
CA ASN A 320 27.20 1.20 6.76
C ASN A 320 26.00 0.67 5.96
N TYR A 321 24.80 1.13 6.28
CA TYR A 321 23.59 0.75 5.54
C TYR A 321 23.66 1.19 4.08
N ALA A 322 24.13 2.40 3.82
CA ALA A 322 24.30 2.91 2.46
C ALA A 322 25.27 2.03 1.64
N LYS A 323 26.37 1.56 2.23
CA LYS A 323 27.31 0.63 1.57
C LYS A 323 26.65 -0.71 1.23
N ILE A 324 25.90 -1.28 2.16
CA ILE A 324 25.18 -2.54 1.94
C ILE A 324 24.14 -2.37 0.83
N ILE A 325 23.36 -1.30 0.87
CA ILE A 325 22.35 -0.99 -0.16
C ILE A 325 23.02 -0.79 -1.54
N ALA A 326 24.15 -0.11 -1.61
CA ALA A 326 24.86 0.13 -2.87
C ALA A 326 25.36 -1.17 -3.53
N SER A 327 25.60 -2.22 -2.77
CA SER A 327 26.02 -3.53 -3.28
C SER A 327 24.86 -4.42 -3.72
N ALA A 328 23.63 -4.04 -3.43
CA ALA A 328 22.44 -4.86 -3.66
C ALA A 328 22.05 -4.90 -5.15
N LYS A 329 21.41 -5.99 -5.57
CA LYS A 329 20.73 -6.15 -6.86
C LYS A 329 19.21 -6.02 -6.72
N THR A 330 18.70 -6.30 -5.54
CA THR A 330 17.28 -6.11 -5.19
C THR A 330 17.21 -5.43 -3.84
N VAL A 331 16.40 -4.38 -3.74
CA VAL A 331 16.14 -3.63 -2.50
C VAL A 331 14.65 -3.55 -2.27
N PHE A 332 14.21 -3.96 -1.09
CA PHE A 332 12.84 -3.73 -0.60
C PHE A 332 12.91 -2.88 0.67
N TRP A 333 12.27 -1.73 0.65
CA TRP A 333 12.27 -0.80 1.78
C TRP A 333 10.86 -0.58 2.31
N ASN A 334 10.68 -0.80 3.62
CA ASN A 334 9.44 -0.52 4.34
C ASN A 334 9.73 0.08 5.71
N GLY A 335 9.30 1.30 5.92
CA GLY A 335 9.34 2.01 7.19
C GLY A 335 10.55 2.92 7.38
N PRO A 336 10.38 4.02 8.12
CA PRO A 336 11.45 4.97 8.39
C PRO A 336 12.47 4.41 9.39
N MET A 337 13.68 4.96 9.33
CA MET A 337 14.78 4.58 10.22
C MET A 337 14.76 5.32 11.57
N GLY A 338 13.93 6.35 11.67
CA GLY A 338 13.77 7.19 12.84
C GLY A 338 12.49 8.00 12.77
N VAL A 339 12.36 9.01 13.61
CA VAL A 339 11.23 9.97 13.62
C VAL A 339 11.44 10.96 12.48
N SER A 340 11.23 10.49 11.26
CA SER A 340 11.65 11.18 10.02
C SER A 340 10.89 12.46 9.70
N GLU A 341 9.77 12.70 10.34
CA GLU A 341 9.03 13.97 10.27
C GLU A 341 9.75 15.12 10.98
N ILE A 342 10.69 14.83 11.87
CA ILE A 342 11.49 15.81 12.61
C ILE A 342 12.90 15.87 12.00
N PRO A 343 13.39 17.05 11.58
CA PRO A 343 14.68 17.17 10.88
C PRO A 343 15.87 16.55 11.61
N ALA A 344 15.96 16.71 12.93
CA ALA A 344 17.05 16.12 13.72
C ALA A 344 17.09 14.59 13.69
N PHE A 345 15.99 13.92 13.39
CA PHE A 345 15.81 12.47 13.40
C PHE A 345 15.43 11.89 12.03
N ALA A 346 15.70 12.65 10.96
CA ALA A 346 15.39 12.27 9.58
C ALA A 346 16.61 11.76 8.80
N ASN A 347 17.83 11.99 9.28
CA ASN A 347 19.05 11.72 8.53
C ASN A 347 19.21 10.25 8.14
N GLY A 348 18.84 9.34 9.03
CA GLY A 348 18.89 7.89 8.74
C GLY A 348 17.96 7.49 7.60
N THR A 349 16.73 7.97 7.61
CA THR A 349 15.74 7.74 6.55
C THR A 349 16.20 8.34 5.23
N ILE A 350 16.73 9.57 5.25
CA ILE A 350 17.30 10.23 4.06
C ILE A 350 18.44 9.39 3.48
N ALA A 351 19.35 8.89 4.31
CA ALA A 351 20.51 8.12 3.88
C ALA A 351 20.12 6.82 3.16
N VAL A 352 19.18 6.05 3.73
CA VAL A 352 18.72 4.80 3.09
C VAL A 352 17.93 5.07 1.80
N CYS A 353 17.11 6.10 1.80
CA CYS A 353 16.37 6.53 0.61
C CYS A 353 17.32 6.89 -0.53
N LYS A 354 18.29 7.73 -0.24
CA LYS A 354 19.30 8.17 -1.21
C LYS A 354 20.14 7.01 -1.74
N ALA A 355 20.61 6.14 -0.86
CA ALA A 355 21.42 4.98 -1.25
C ALA A 355 20.65 4.04 -2.20
N ALA A 356 19.38 3.76 -1.91
CA ALA A 356 18.54 2.94 -2.77
C ALA A 356 18.24 3.63 -4.11
N ALA A 357 17.89 4.92 -4.07
CA ALA A 357 17.59 5.72 -5.27
C ALA A 357 18.80 5.86 -6.21
N GLU A 358 20.00 5.95 -5.68
CA GLU A 358 21.24 6.09 -6.45
C GLU A 358 21.81 4.75 -6.95
N ASN A 359 21.30 3.62 -6.46
CA ASN A 359 21.71 2.30 -6.96
C ASN A 359 20.96 1.96 -8.26
N GLU A 360 21.43 2.50 -9.37
CA GLU A 360 20.80 2.31 -10.69
C GLU A 360 20.87 0.87 -11.19
N GLY A 361 21.80 0.08 -10.69
CA GLY A 361 21.95 -1.34 -11.06
C GLY A 361 21.03 -2.29 -10.31
N ALA A 362 20.24 -1.80 -9.35
CA ALA A 362 19.33 -2.60 -8.55
C ALA A 362 17.87 -2.41 -8.95
N PHE A 363 17.08 -3.45 -8.73
CA PHE A 363 15.64 -3.34 -8.71
C PHE A 363 15.19 -2.90 -7.31
N THR A 364 14.63 -1.69 -7.22
CA THR A 364 14.32 -1.03 -5.95
C THR A 364 12.82 -0.82 -5.78
N VAL A 365 12.29 -1.27 -4.64
CA VAL A 365 10.86 -1.20 -4.33
C VAL A 365 10.65 -0.55 -2.96
N ILE A 366 9.72 0.39 -2.92
CA ILE A 366 9.19 0.95 -1.67
C ILE A 366 7.84 0.30 -1.40
N GLY A 367 7.69 -0.28 -0.20
CA GLY A 367 6.42 -0.76 0.32
C GLY A 367 6.11 -0.04 1.63
N GLY A 368 5.13 0.87 1.61
CA GLY A 368 4.72 1.60 2.81
C GLY A 368 4.55 3.10 2.59
N GLY A 369 3.53 3.66 3.23
CA GLY A 369 3.16 5.07 3.05
C GLY A 369 4.23 6.05 3.52
N ASP A 370 4.82 5.81 4.68
CA ASP A 370 5.84 6.70 5.26
C ASP A 370 7.11 6.74 4.42
N SER A 371 7.56 5.57 3.95
CA SER A 371 8.73 5.48 3.07
C SER A 371 8.47 6.13 1.71
N ALA A 372 7.27 5.92 1.15
CA ALA A 372 6.86 6.55 -0.10
C ALA A 372 6.78 8.08 0.04
N ALA A 373 6.22 8.57 1.15
CA ALA A 373 6.16 9.99 1.44
C ALA A 373 7.56 10.61 1.59
N ALA A 374 8.47 9.93 2.27
CA ALA A 374 9.86 10.38 2.41
C ALA A 374 10.55 10.47 1.04
N ALA A 375 10.42 9.46 0.20
CA ALA A 375 11.00 9.46 -1.14
C ALA A 375 10.43 10.59 -2.02
N LYS A 376 9.13 10.82 -1.95
CA LYS A 376 8.46 11.90 -2.68
C LYS A 376 8.94 13.28 -2.21
N LYS A 377 8.98 13.49 -0.89
CA LYS A 377 9.45 14.75 -0.28
C LYS A 377 10.88 15.08 -0.68
N LEU A 378 11.74 14.07 -0.76
CA LEU A 378 13.15 14.22 -1.13
C LEU A 378 13.38 14.32 -2.66
N GLY A 379 12.35 14.12 -3.47
CA GLY A 379 12.47 14.14 -4.93
C GLY A 379 13.06 12.85 -5.53
N PHE A 380 13.10 11.75 -4.78
CA PHE A 380 13.69 10.47 -5.22
C PHE A 380 12.68 9.41 -5.66
N ALA A 381 11.37 9.66 -5.51
CA ALA A 381 10.36 8.64 -5.81
C ALA A 381 10.48 8.06 -7.23
N SER A 382 10.74 8.91 -8.23
CA SER A 382 10.89 8.51 -9.63
C SER A 382 12.15 7.68 -9.92
N LYS A 383 13.11 7.65 -9.01
CA LYS A 383 14.35 6.88 -9.15
C LYS A 383 14.22 5.43 -8.67
N PHE A 384 13.15 5.12 -7.95
CA PHE A 384 12.83 3.75 -7.56
C PHE A 384 12.18 3.00 -8.72
N SER A 385 12.45 1.71 -8.82
CA SER A 385 11.83 0.84 -9.83
C SER A 385 10.33 0.76 -9.64
N HIS A 386 9.87 0.73 -8.39
CA HIS A 386 8.46 0.72 -8.04
C HIS A 386 8.21 1.33 -6.66
N VAL A 387 7.18 2.17 -6.55
CA VAL A 387 6.65 2.68 -5.29
C VAL A 387 5.24 2.10 -5.14
N SER A 388 5.07 1.16 -4.20
CA SER A 388 3.79 0.50 -4.01
C SER A 388 2.73 1.46 -3.49
N THR A 389 1.53 1.35 -4.04
CA THR A 389 0.34 2.11 -3.60
C THR A 389 -0.36 1.45 -2.42
N GLY A 390 0.02 0.23 -2.08
CA GLY A 390 -0.72 -0.64 -1.17
C GLY A 390 -0.04 -0.94 0.15
N GLY A 391 0.64 0.00 0.79
CA GLY A 391 1.25 -0.13 2.13
C GLY A 391 1.19 -1.51 2.81
N GLY A 392 0.09 -1.77 3.53
CA GLY A 392 -0.14 -3.05 4.20
C GLY A 392 -0.26 -4.24 3.24
N ALA A 393 -0.89 -4.03 2.08
CA ALA A 393 -1.04 -5.10 1.09
C ALA A 393 0.31 -5.52 0.50
N SER A 394 1.26 -4.59 0.32
CA SER A 394 2.61 -4.93 -0.17
C SER A 394 3.38 -5.83 0.80
N LEU A 395 3.28 -5.55 2.10
CA LEU A 395 3.88 -6.39 3.13
C LEU A 395 3.22 -7.77 3.19
N GLU A 396 1.89 -7.82 3.16
CA GLU A 396 1.16 -9.09 3.19
C GLU A 396 1.41 -9.93 1.93
N LEU A 397 1.59 -9.32 0.78
CA LEU A 397 1.96 -10.03 -0.44
C LEU A 397 3.32 -10.74 -0.28
N ILE A 398 4.30 -10.05 0.30
CA ILE A 398 5.64 -10.62 0.54
C ILE A 398 5.56 -11.72 1.59
N GLN A 399 4.89 -11.47 2.72
CA GLN A 399 4.79 -12.46 3.81
C GLN A 399 3.99 -13.70 3.43
N ASN A 400 3.06 -13.60 2.49
CA ASN A 400 2.22 -14.70 2.02
C ASN A 400 2.71 -15.29 0.68
N ASP A 401 3.98 -15.12 0.35
CA ASP A 401 4.60 -15.67 -0.86
C ASP A 401 3.87 -15.32 -2.17
N GLY A 402 3.38 -14.10 -2.24
CA GLY A 402 2.71 -13.57 -3.42
C GLY A 402 1.19 -13.79 -3.47
N HIS A 403 0.59 -14.21 -2.37
CA HIS A 403 -0.84 -14.49 -2.27
C HIS A 403 -1.60 -13.42 -1.48
N LEU A 404 -2.64 -12.87 -2.10
CA LEU A 404 -3.64 -11.99 -1.46
C LEU A 404 -5.03 -12.40 -1.93
N PRO A 405 -6.06 -12.33 -1.07
CA PRO A 405 -7.41 -12.74 -1.45
C PRO A 405 -7.95 -12.08 -2.71
N GLY A 406 -7.80 -10.75 -2.82
CA GLY A 406 -8.30 -9.99 -3.96
C GLY A 406 -7.52 -10.22 -5.26
N ILE A 407 -6.33 -10.79 -5.19
CA ILE A 407 -5.54 -11.18 -6.36
C ILE A 407 -5.80 -12.63 -6.72
N ASP A 408 -5.78 -13.54 -5.74
CA ASP A 408 -5.94 -14.98 -5.98
C ASP A 408 -7.28 -15.33 -6.61
N ILE A 409 -8.31 -14.52 -6.34
CA ILE A 409 -9.66 -14.76 -6.91
C ILE A 409 -9.75 -14.43 -8.39
N ILE A 410 -8.81 -13.67 -8.95
CA ILE A 410 -8.77 -13.31 -10.37
C ILE A 410 -8.19 -14.46 -11.20
N GLU A 411 -8.71 -14.63 -12.41
CA GLU A 411 -8.24 -15.66 -13.34
C GLU A 411 -6.75 -15.50 -13.67
N ASP A 412 -6.08 -16.65 -13.72
CA ASP A 412 -4.69 -16.73 -14.19
C ASP A 412 -4.62 -16.51 -15.70
N LYS A 413 -3.49 -15.99 -16.14
CA LYS A 413 -3.20 -15.76 -17.57
C LYS A 413 -2.86 -17.05 -18.30
#